data_d9c688cec0ee76541eab892c7a6284c1
#
_entry.id   d9c688cec0ee76541eab892c7a6284c1
#
_cell.length_a   1.000
_cell.length_b   1.000
_cell.length_c   1.000
_cell.angle_alpha   90.00
_cell.angle_beta   90.00
_cell.angle_gamma   90.00
#
_symmetry.space_group_name_H-M   'P 1'
#
loop_
_entity.id
_entity.type
_entity.pdbx_description
1 polymer ?
#
loop_
_entity_poly.entity_id
_entity_poly.type
_entity_poly.pdbx_seq_one_letter_code
_entity_poly.pdbx_strand_id
1 'polypeptide(L)'
;MKKTPLDTKRLAKIIGQTPTVGSEGVVTFEVPRKDPIRLGGTRINPSLNVATTVAFEPLGSRSAVVVDFGMVSAEIQGLIALMRSMGWQVGCLYNQETDEYPQLYWSYQFKAGDPYALAQQVRKGLDRLDLDA
;
A
#
# COMPACT_ATOMS: atom_id res chain seq x y z
N MET A 1 -2.32 24.63 1.36
CA MET A 1 -2.72 23.30 1.87
C MET A 1 -3.70 22.67 0.90
N LYS A 2 -3.43 21.45 0.47
CA LYS A 2 -4.33 20.72 -0.44
C LYS A 2 -5.46 20.11 0.38
N LYS A 3 -6.65 20.07 -0.21
CA LYS A 3 -7.87 19.61 0.49
C LYS A 3 -8.41 18.33 -0.13
N THR A 4 -9.08 17.54 0.70
CA THR A 4 -9.74 16.31 0.29
C THR A 4 -11.05 16.14 1.08
N PRO A 5 -12.10 15.55 0.47
CA PRO A 5 -13.31 15.21 1.21
C PRO A 5 -13.13 14.00 2.12
N LEU A 6 -12.01 13.28 2.00
CA LEU A 6 -11.73 12.11 2.84
C LEU A 6 -11.27 12.55 4.23
N ASP A 7 -11.69 11.80 5.26
CA ASP A 7 -11.23 12.03 6.63
C ASP A 7 -9.83 11.44 6.78
N THR A 8 -8.82 12.29 6.61
CA THR A 8 -7.42 11.87 6.62
C THR A 8 -6.98 11.34 7.99
N LYS A 9 -7.51 11.90 9.07
CA LYS A 9 -7.18 11.44 10.42
C LYS A 9 -7.70 10.03 10.66
N ARG A 10 -8.91 9.75 10.20
CA ARG A 10 -9.52 8.43 10.31
C ARG A 10 -8.74 7.41 9.47
N LEU A 11 -8.40 7.76 8.23
CA LEU A 11 -7.59 6.90 7.36
C LEU A 11 -6.20 6.65 7.97
N ALA A 12 -5.55 7.69 8.49
CA ALA A 12 -4.24 7.57 9.14
C ALA A 12 -4.28 6.61 10.33
N LYS A 13 -5.35 6.67 11.12
CA LYS A 13 -5.51 5.77 12.27
C LYS A 13 -5.66 4.31 11.83
N ILE A 14 -6.38 4.06 10.75
CA ILE A 14 -6.59 2.71 10.23
C ILE A 14 -5.31 2.17 9.61
N ILE A 15 -4.65 2.94 8.76
CA ILE A 15 -3.46 2.52 8.01
C ILE A 15 -2.21 2.49 8.89
N GLY A 16 -2.13 3.39 9.88
CA GLY A 16 -0.99 3.43 10.80
C GLY A 16 0.18 4.28 10.30
N GLN A 17 -0.09 5.21 9.38
CA GLN A 17 0.90 6.13 8.85
C GLN A 17 0.30 7.52 8.67
N THR A 18 1.15 8.52 8.51
CA THR A 18 0.73 9.88 8.17
C THR A 18 0.63 10.00 6.65
N PRO A 19 -0.52 10.38 6.09
CA PRO A 19 -0.67 10.50 4.66
C PRO A 19 -0.17 11.83 4.12
N THR A 20 0.01 11.90 2.80
CA THR A 20 0.11 13.14 2.06
C THR A 20 -1.17 13.34 1.25
N VAL A 21 -1.58 14.59 1.08
CA VAL A 21 -2.73 14.94 0.24
C VAL A 21 -2.20 15.62 -1.02
N GLY A 22 -2.44 14.98 -2.15
CA GLY A 22 -1.99 15.45 -3.45
C GLY A 22 -3.05 16.24 -4.19
N SER A 23 -2.82 16.46 -5.49
CA SER A 23 -3.77 17.12 -6.37
C SER A 23 -5.09 16.32 -6.42
N GLU A 24 -6.20 17.06 -6.59
CA GLU A 24 -7.55 16.50 -6.67
C GLU A 24 -7.97 15.72 -5.43
N GLY A 25 -7.31 15.96 -4.28
CA GLY A 25 -7.69 15.37 -3.02
C GLY A 25 -7.27 13.92 -2.83
N VAL A 26 -6.35 13.41 -3.64
CA VAL A 26 -5.83 12.04 -3.51
C VAL A 26 -5.00 11.93 -2.24
N VAL A 27 -5.34 10.95 -1.40
CA VAL A 27 -4.65 10.68 -0.12
C VAL A 27 -3.74 9.48 -0.30
N THR A 28 -2.44 9.68 -0.08
CA THR A 28 -1.43 8.64 -0.32
C THR A 28 -0.66 8.32 0.95
N PHE A 29 -0.46 7.03 1.18
CA PHE A 29 0.35 6.50 2.28
C PHE A 29 1.54 5.74 1.72
N GLU A 30 2.69 5.86 2.40
CA GLU A 30 3.85 4.99 2.19
C GLU A 30 4.07 4.18 3.47
N VAL A 31 4.11 2.86 3.35
CA VAL A 31 4.27 1.95 4.48
C VAL A 31 5.55 1.15 4.27
N PRO A 32 6.66 1.53 4.92
CA PRO A 32 7.95 0.86 4.74
C PRO A 32 7.97 -0.50 5.44
N ARG A 33 8.83 -1.39 4.94
CA ARG A 33 9.12 -2.64 5.64
C ARG A 33 10.01 -2.36 6.85
N LYS A 34 9.94 -3.24 7.84
CA LYS A 34 10.85 -3.19 8.99
C LYS A 34 12.29 -3.48 8.58
N ASP A 35 12.49 -4.38 7.60
CA ASP A 35 13.81 -4.71 7.10
C ASP A 35 14.39 -3.58 6.26
N PRO A 36 15.69 -3.27 6.38
CA PRO A 36 16.32 -2.37 5.44
C PRO A 36 16.40 -2.99 4.06
N ILE A 37 16.15 -2.18 3.03
CA ILE A 37 16.22 -2.61 1.64
C ILE A 37 17.54 -2.13 1.04
N ARG A 38 18.24 -3.02 0.36
CA ARG A 38 19.50 -2.71 -0.33
C ARG A 38 19.36 -2.98 -1.82
N LEU A 39 19.83 -2.03 -2.62
CA LEU A 39 19.93 -2.17 -4.06
C LEU A 39 21.40 -2.10 -4.43
N GLY A 40 21.92 -3.14 -5.10
CA GLY A 40 23.34 -3.21 -5.44
C GLY A 40 24.24 -3.07 -4.21
N GLY A 41 23.80 -3.61 -3.06
CA GLY A 41 24.54 -3.49 -1.80
C GLY A 41 24.37 -2.17 -1.06
N THR A 42 23.69 -1.18 -1.64
CA THR A 42 23.48 0.13 -1.02
C THR A 42 22.12 0.17 -0.33
N ARG A 43 22.10 0.53 0.95
CA ARG A 43 20.86 0.75 1.68
C ARG A 43 20.18 2.00 1.14
N ILE A 44 18.90 1.88 0.79
CA ILE A 44 18.13 2.98 0.22
C ILE A 44 17.00 3.41 1.15
N ASN A 45 16.59 4.67 0.98
CA ASN A 45 15.44 5.21 1.69
C ASN A 45 14.16 4.57 1.12
N PRO A 46 13.20 4.13 2.00
CA PRO A 46 11.94 3.54 1.53
C PRO A 46 11.16 4.42 0.57
N SER A 47 11.30 5.74 0.64
CA SER A 47 10.63 6.68 -0.27
C SER A 47 11.12 6.57 -1.72
N LEU A 48 12.18 5.81 -1.99
CA LEU A 48 12.66 5.54 -3.35
C LEU A 48 11.96 4.31 -3.95
N ASN A 49 10.62 4.27 -3.85
CA ASN A 49 9.75 3.25 -4.45
C ASN A 49 9.96 1.82 -3.91
N VAL A 50 10.36 1.69 -2.65
CA VAL A 50 10.50 0.38 -2.00
C VAL A 50 9.61 0.24 -0.77
N ALA A 51 8.66 1.16 -0.59
CA ALA A 51 7.61 1.04 0.41
C ALA A 51 6.31 0.62 -0.25
N THR A 52 5.48 -0.15 0.49
CA THR A 52 4.10 -0.37 0.07
C THR A 52 3.39 0.98 -0.02
N THR A 53 2.67 1.22 -1.10
CA THR A 53 1.92 2.47 -1.28
C THR A 53 0.42 2.17 -1.30
N VAL A 54 -0.36 3.07 -0.69
CA VAL A 54 -1.81 3.02 -0.67
C VAL A 54 -2.33 4.40 -1.06
N ALA A 55 -3.15 4.47 -2.09
CA ALA A 55 -3.71 5.73 -2.55
C ALA A 55 -5.23 5.66 -2.61
N PHE A 56 -5.87 6.72 -2.08
CA PHE A 56 -7.33 6.86 -2.05
C PHE A 56 -7.69 8.04 -2.93
N GLU A 57 -8.41 7.81 -4.01
CA GLU A 57 -8.98 8.86 -4.85
C GLU A 57 -10.44 9.07 -4.46
N PRO A 58 -10.85 10.30 -4.06
CA PRO A 58 -12.24 10.55 -3.73
C PRO A 58 -13.12 10.51 -4.97
N LEU A 59 -14.25 9.80 -4.88
CA LEU A 59 -15.26 9.67 -5.93
C LEU A 59 -16.63 9.96 -5.31
N GLY A 60 -16.93 11.23 -5.05
CA GLY A 60 -18.14 11.61 -4.30
C GLY A 60 -18.05 11.05 -2.87
N SER A 61 -19.04 10.26 -2.47
CA SER A 61 -19.06 9.60 -1.16
C SER A 61 -18.25 8.31 -1.12
N ARG A 62 -17.73 7.87 -2.26
CA ARG A 62 -16.94 6.65 -2.41
C ARG A 62 -15.47 6.98 -2.69
N SER A 63 -14.66 5.97 -2.80
CA SER A 63 -13.24 6.11 -3.15
C SER A 63 -12.81 4.97 -4.07
N ALA A 64 -11.91 5.29 -5.00
CA ALA A 64 -11.08 4.28 -5.66
C ALA A 64 -9.82 4.11 -4.82
N VAL A 65 -9.42 2.88 -4.57
CA VAL A 65 -8.24 2.59 -3.75
C VAL A 65 -7.30 1.69 -4.55
N VAL A 66 -6.05 2.12 -4.63
CA VAL A 66 -4.97 1.38 -5.27
C VAL A 66 -3.92 1.07 -4.22
N VAL A 67 -3.48 -0.18 -4.17
CA VAL A 67 -2.40 -0.61 -3.29
C VAL A 67 -1.34 -1.31 -4.11
N ASP A 68 -0.08 -0.96 -3.87
CA ASP A 68 1.05 -1.72 -4.42
C ASP A 68 1.81 -2.32 -3.24
N PHE A 69 1.52 -3.59 -2.96
CA PHE A 69 2.11 -4.30 -1.83
C PHE A 69 3.52 -4.75 -2.17
N GLY A 70 4.51 -4.36 -1.34
CA GLY A 70 5.88 -4.86 -1.44
C GLY A 70 6.07 -6.04 -0.51
N MET A 71 6.32 -7.23 -1.07
CA MET A 71 6.31 -8.50 -0.36
C MET A 71 7.62 -9.24 -0.55
N VAL A 72 8.03 -10.00 0.48
CA VAL A 72 9.00 -11.06 0.27
C VAL A 72 8.27 -12.33 -0.17
N SER A 73 9.00 -13.30 -0.73
CA SER A 73 8.41 -14.49 -1.35
C SER A 73 7.42 -15.23 -0.45
N ALA A 74 7.75 -15.38 0.84
CA ALA A 74 6.90 -16.11 1.78
C ALA A 74 5.54 -15.45 2.04
N GLU A 75 5.40 -14.17 1.74
CA GLU A 75 4.18 -13.40 2.00
C GLU A 75 3.19 -13.41 0.83
N ILE A 76 3.64 -13.78 -0.36
CA ILE A 76 2.87 -13.58 -1.60
C ILE A 76 1.53 -14.31 -1.59
N GLN A 77 1.55 -15.61 -1.36
CA GLN A 77 0.36 -16.45 -1.50
C GLN A 77 -0.73 -16.04 -0.51
N GLY A 78 -0.37 -15.85 0.75
CA GLY A 78 -1.32 -15.50 1.79
C GLY A 78 -1.94 -14.13 1.59
N LEU A 79 -1.13 -13.15 1.18
CA LEU A 79 -1.65 -11.79 0.93
C LEU A 79 -2.61 -11.77 -0.25
N ILE A 80 -2.22 -12.34 -1.37
CA ILE A 80 -3.06 -12.33 -2.57
C ILE A 80 -4.38 -13.07 -2.32
N ALA A 81 -4.32 -14.25 -1.67
CA ALA A 81 -5.52 -15.00 -1.34
C ALA A 81 -6.46 -14.21 -0.43
N LEU A 82 -5.93 -13.53 0.59
CA LEU A 82 -6.73 -12.71 1.49
C LEU A 82 -7.42 -11.57 0.75
N MET A 83 -6.67 -10.81 -0.04
CA MET A 83 -7.21 -9.64 -0.74
C MET A 83 -8.27 -10.06 -1.77
N ARG A 84 -8.01 -11.14 -2.51
CA ARG A 84 -9.00 -11.68 -3.45
C ARG A 84 -10.27 -12.12 -2.73
N SER A 85 -10.16 -12.72 -1.55
CA SER A 85 -11.33 -13.14 -0.77
C SER A 85 -12.20 -11.95 -0.35
N MET A 86 -11.62 -10.76 -0.26
CA MET A 86 -12.33 -9.51 0.06
C MET A 86 -12.78 -8.75 -1.20
N GLY A 87 -12.60 -9.32 -2.39
CA GLY A 87 -13.08 -8.74 -3.64
C GLY A 87 -12.12 -7.76 -4.32
N TRP A 88 -10.85 -7.75 -3.94
CA TRP A 88 -9.86 -6.91 -4.61
C TRP A 88 -9.44 -7.48 -5.95
N GLN A 89 -9.32 -6.61 -6.94
CA GLN A 89 -8.80 -6.96 -8.25
C GLN A 89 -7.29 -6.92 -8.21
N VAL A 90 -6.64 -8.04 -8.58
CA VAL A 90 -5.18 -8.15 -8.63
C VAL A 90 -4.73 -7.91 -10.06
N GLY A 91 -3.96 -6.83 -10.28
CA GLY A 91 -3.54 -6.41 -11.61
C GLY A 91 -2.28 -7.11 -12.10
N CYS A 92 -1.25 -7.17 -11.27
CA CYS A 92 0.03 -7.76 -11.64
C CYS A 92 0.81 -8.22 -10.42
N LEU A 93 1.81 -9.06 -10.69
CA LEU A 93 2.82 -9.47 -9.72
C LEU A 93 4.16 -9.35 -10.44
N TYR A 94 5.09 -8.56 -9.89
CA TYR A 94 6.33 -8.23 -10.60
C TYR A 94 7.48 -7.91 -9.66
N ASN A 95 8.71 -7.97 -10.18
CA ASN A 95 9.93 -7.46 -9.53
C ASN A 95 10.29 -6.11 -10.15
N GLN A 96 10.74 -5.16 -9.33
CA GLN A 96 11.27 -3.90 -9.82
C GLN A 96 12.77 -3.96 -10.06
N GLU A 97 13.49 -4.69 -9.19
CA GLU A 97 14.94 -4.77 -9.20
C GLU A 97 15.42 -6.20 -9.14
N THR A 98 16.57 -6.47 -9.75
CA THR A 98 17.18 -7.79 -9.76
C THR A 98 18.30 -7.94 -8.73
N ASP A 99 18.94 -6.83 -8.34
CA ASP A 99 20.03 -6.84 -7.34
C ASP A 99 19.55 -6.18 -6.06
N GLU A 100 18.49 -6.76 -5.49
CA GLU A 100 17.76 -6.25 -4.33
C GLU A 100 17.82 -7.26 -3.18
N TYR A 101 18.06 -6.78 -1.97
CA TYR A 101 18.02 -7.62 -0.77
C TYR A 101 17.26 -6.92 0.37
N PRO A 102 16.24 -7.55 0.96
CA PRO A 102 15.61 -8.79 0.48
C PRO A 102 14.96 -8.58 -0.89
N GLN A 103 14.82 -9.63 -1.68
CA GLN A 103 14.14 -9.54 -2.97
C GLN A 103 12.66 -9.28 -2.74
N LEU A 104 12.16 -8.19 -3.29
CA LEU A 104 10.76 -7.81 -3.18
C LEU A 104 9.98 -8.18 -4.45
N TYR A 105 8.73 -8.52 -4.23
CA TYR A 105 7.74 -8.79 -5.27
C TYR A 105 6.58 -7.84 -5.03
N TRP A 106 6.06 -7.24 -6.08
CA TRP A 106 5.05 -6.18 -5.99
C TRP A 106 3.74 -6.66 -6.58
N SER A 107 2.65 -6.43 -5.86
CA SER A 107 1.31 -6.75 -6.34
C SER A 107 0.45 -5.50 -6.34
N TYR A 108 0.08 -5.06 -7.54
CA TYR A 108 -0.80 -3.92 -7.76
C TYR A 108 -2.24 -4.38 -7.66
N GLN A 109 -3.01 -3.78 -6.76
CA GLN A 109 -4.39 -4.20 -6.49
C GLN A 109 -5.31 -2.99 -6.43
N PHE A 110 -6.58 -3.21 -6.78
CA PHE A 110 -7.57 -2.15 -6.90
C PHE A 110 -8.93 -2.60 -6.36
N LYS A 111 -9.63 -1.66 -5.72
CA LYS A 111 -11.04 -1.79 -5.36
C LYS A 111 -11.66 -0.41 -5.21
N ALA A 112 -12.96 -0.28 -5.53
CA ALA A 112 -13.73 0.93 -5.30
C ALA A 112 -14.85 0.65 -4.31
N GLY A 113 -15.18 1.62 -3.47
CA GLY A 113 -16.24 1.48 -2.49
C GLY A 113 -16.14 2.52 -1.39
N ASP A 114 -16.66 2.18 -0.19
CA ASP A 114 -16.55 3.06 0.98
C ASP A 114 -15.08 3.16 1.40
N PRO A 115 -14.51 4.37 1.50
CA PRO A 115 -13.08 4.53 1.77
C PRO A 115 -12.64 3.90 3.09
N TYR A 116 -13.45 3.99 4.14
CA TYR A 116 -13.04 3.51 5.46
C TYR A 116 -13.15 1.99 5.57
N ALA A 117 -14.17 1.40 4.94
CA ALA A 117 -14.28 -0.05 4.82
C ALA A 117 -13.11 -0.62 4.01
N LEU A 118 -12.75 0.04 2.91
CA LEU A 118 -11.60 -0.38 2.10
C LEU A 118 -10.29 -0.21 2.87
N ALA A 119 -10.14 0.86 3.65
CA ALA A 119 -8.97 1.05 4.49
C ALA A 119 -8.81 -0.09 5.51
N GLN A 120 -9.91 -0.56 6.11
CA GLN A 120 -9.90 -1.70 7.02
C GLN A 120 -9.43 -2.97 6.31
N GLN A 121 -9.86 -3.18 5.07
CA GLN A 121 -9.42 -4.33 4.27
C GLN A 121 -7.93 -4.23 3.94
N VAL A 122 -7.46 -3.03 3.56
CA VAL A 122 -6.02 -2.79 3.34
C VAL A 122 -5.23 -3.07 4.62
N ARG A 123 -5.74 -2.62 5.77
CA ARG A 123 -5.06 -2.89 7.06
C ARG A 123 -4.90 -4.39 7.31
N LYS A 124 -5.90 -5.20 6.99
CA LYS A 124 -5.79 -6.65 7.10
C LYS A 124 -4.68 -7.21 6.20
N GLY A 125 -4.56 -6.67 4.99
CA GLY A 125 -3.48 -7.03 4.08
C GLY A 125 -2.11 -6.63 4.63
N LEU A 126 -1.98 -5.39 5.11
CA LEU A 126 -0.73 -4.89 5.69
C LEU A 126 -0.28 -5.73 6.89
N ASP A 127 -1.22 -6.25 7.68
CA ASP A 127 -0.92 -7.09 8.84
C ASP A 127 -0.31 -8.46 8.46
N ARG A 128 -0.40 -8.84 7.19
CA ARG A 128 0.24 -10.06 6.67
C ARG A 128 1.68 -9.83 6.27
N LEU A 129 2.16 -8.59 6.29
CA LEU A 129 3.50 -8.21 5.85
C LEU A 129 4.31 -7.71 7.05
N ASP A 130 5.63 -7.82 6.96
CA ASP A 130 6.54 -7.32 8.01
C ASP A 130 6.81 -5.84 7.80
N LEU A 131 5.83 -5.00 8.12
CA LEU A 131 5.84 -3.57 7.87
C LEU A 131 5.95 -2.77 9.16
N ASP A 132 6.43 -1.54 9.01
CA ASP A 132 6.55 -0.56 10.09
C ASP A 132 5.32 0.35 10.11
N ALA A 133 4.20 -0.22 10.57
CA ALA A 133 2.94 0.51 10.67
C ALA A 133 2.01 -0.06 11.74
#